data_2884e9b8a7a1319f6572ff90350542cb
#
_entry.id   2884e9b8a7a1319f6572ff90350542cb
#
_cell.length_a   1.000
_cell.length_b   1.000
_cell.length_c   1.000
_cell.angle_alpha   90.00
_cell.angle_beta   90.00
_cell.angle_gamma   90.00
#
_symmetry.space_group_name_H-M   'P 1'
#
loop_
_entity.id
_entity.type
_entity.pdbx_description
1 polymer ?
#
loop_
_entity_poly.entity_id
_entity_poly.type
_entity_poly.pdbx_seq_one_letter_code
_entity_poly.pdbx_strand_id
1 'polypeptide(L)'
;MYNDLFSIGPFTVHTYGLFVAIGIISAFLVTERRGKKMGIDVSRLDSLAIAFVIAGFIGSKLLYTLTRIKDIMADPSLMISLSDGWVVWGGIIGGLIGGYIYCCMHKMNFWQQVDLIIPSVALAQGFGRIGCFFAGCCYGVETTSVLGVVYPEGSLAPAGIRLLPTQLICCVFDFALFFVLIYLVRKKKNVFEGEVGIWYLAAYSFGRFVIEFFRGDLIRGGINGLSTSQIISLIMGAVCIGLLVYLPKRQKKLQNK
;
A
#
# COMPACT_ATOMS: atom_id res chain seq x y z
N MET A 1 -12.79 13.43 16.68
CA MET A 1 -12.41 12.97 15.34
C MET A 1 -13.67 12.87 14.52
N TYR A 2 -13.76 13.55 13.41
CA TYR A 2 -14.93 13.51 12.55
C TYR A 2 -14.61 12.57 11.38
N ASN A 3 -15.30 11.43 11.32
CA ASN A 3 -15.20 10.54 10.16
C ASN A 3 -15.86 11.20 8.93
N ASP A 4 -16.95 11.93 9.17
CA ASP A 4 -17.73 12.60 8.14
C ASP A 4 -17.45 14.11 8.18
N LEU A 5 -16.99 14.66 7.05
CA LEU A 5 -16.67 16.09 6.92
C LEU A 5 -17.91 16.92 6.61
N PHE A 6 -18.65 16.51 5.60
CA PHE A 6 -19.91 17.12 5.18
C PHE A 6 -20.69 16.19 4.27
N SER A 7 -22.01 16.39 4.18
CA SER A 7 -22.90 15.67 3.29
C SER A 7 -23.53 16.61 2.27
N ILE A 8 -23.52 16.22 1.01
CA ILE A 8 -24.20 16.91 -0.10
C ILE A 8 -25.27 15.98 -0.64
N GLY A 9 -26.51 16.17 -0.22
CA GLY A 9 -27.61 15.25 -0.54
C GLY A 9 -27.32 13.84 -0.02
N PRO A 10 -27.38 12.80 -0.87
CA PRO A 10 -27.11 11.41 -0.45
C PRO A 10 -25.62 11.08 -0.32
N PHE A 11 -24.71 12.00 -0.69
CA PHE A 11 -23.28 11.75 -0.68
C PHE A 11 -22.63 12.35 0.57
N THR A 12 -22.04 11.51 1.41
CA THR A 12 -21.22 11.93 2.56
C THR A 12 -19.73 11.84 2.20
N VAL A 13 -19.03 12.95 2.36
CA VAL A 13 -17.56 12.98 2.18
C VAL A 13 -16.90 12.58 3.49
N HIS A 14 -16.27 11.41 3.47
CA HIS A 14 -15.53 10.90 4.61
C HIS A 14 -14.10 11.42 4.64
N THR A 15 -13.60 11.74 5.82
CA THR A 15 -12.21 12.18 6.04
C THR A 15 -11.20 11.18 5.49
N TYR A 16 -11.48 9.88 5.62
CA TYR A 16 -10.67 8.82 5.03
C TYR A 16 -10.48 9.00 3.51
N GLY A 17 -11.59 9.18 2.78
CA GLY A 17 -11.56 9.38 1.33
C GLY A 17 -10.78 10.62 0.91
N LEU A 18 -10.90 11.72 1.66
CA LEU A 18 -10.15 12.94 1.41
C LEU A 18 -8.64 12.71 1.51
N PHE A 19 -8.16 12.07 2.60
CA PHE A 19 -6.73 11.80 2.76
C PHE A 19 -6.19 10.81 1.73
N VAL A 20 -6.98 9.81 1.33
CA VAL A 20 -6.63 8.92 0.21
C VAL A 20 -6.46 9.71 -1.09
N ALA A 21 -7.40 10.61 -1.40
CA ALA A 21 -7.31 11.47 -2.59
C ALA A 21 -6.07 12.39 -2.56
N ILE A 22 -5.80 13.05 -1.42
CA ILE A 22 -4.59 13.86 -1.22
C ILE A 22 -3.33 13.01 -1.44
N GLY A 23 -3.31 11.78 -0.89
CA GLY A 23 -2.21 10.84 -1.05
C GLY A 23 -1.95 10.49 -2.52
N ILE A 24 -2.99 10.13 -3.26
CA ILE A 24 -2.90 9.78 -4.69
C ILE A 24 -2.40 10.97 -5.52
N ILE A 25 -3.00 12.16 -5.33
CA ILE A 25 -2.61 13.37 -6.07
C ILE A 25 -1.14 13.73 -5.75
N SER A 26 -0.76 13.71 -4.47
CA SER A 26 0.61 14.00 -4.05
C SER A 26 1.60 13.00 -4.64
N ALA A 27 1.27 11.71 -4.63
CA ALA A 27 2.10 10.65 -5.20
C ALA A 27 2.27 10.85 -6.71
N PHE A 28 1.19 11.15 -7.42
CA PHE A 28 1.24 11.40 -8.86
C PHE A 28 2.14 12.60 -9.20
N LEU A 29 1.92 13.76 -8.55
CA LEU A 29 2.70 14.98 -8.78
C LEU A 29 4.20 14.78 -8.45
N VAL A 30 4.51 14.07 -7.36
CA VAL A 30 5.89 13.77 -6.99
C VAL A 30 6.53 12.84 -8.00
N THR A 31 5.83 11.80 -8.45
CA THR A 31 6.32 10.86 -9.47
C THR A 31 6.61 11.56 -10.79
N GLU A 32 5.68 12.38 -11.27
CA GLU A 32 5.83 13.15 -12.50
C GLU A 32 7.06 14.09 -12.44
N ARG A 33 7.17 14.90 -11.35
CA ARG A 33 8.32 15.80 -11.16
C ARG A 33 9.64 15.05 -11.07
N ARG A 34 9.66 13.88 -10.43
CA ARG A 34 10.86 13.04 -10.35
C ARG A 34 11.21 12.45 -11.70
N GLY A 35 10.24 11.90 -12.42
CA GLY A 35 10.45 11.33 -13.76
C GLY A 35 11.06 12.36 -14.71
N LYS A 36 10.50 13.58 -14.77
CA LYS A 36 11.05 14.69 -15.55
C LYS A 36 12.49 15.02 -15.17
N LYS A 37 12.82 15.08 -13.85
CA LYS A 37 14.19 15.33 -13.39
C LYS A 37 15.18 14.20 -13.69
N MET A 38 14.72 12.99 -13.81
CA MET A 38 15.51 11.79 -14.13
C MET A 38 15.63 11.54 -15.64
N GLY A 39 14.97 12.36 -16.48
CA GLY A 39 14.92 12.16 -17.94
C GLY A 39 14.10 10.94 -18.36
N ILE A 40 13.21 10.45 -17.49
CA ILE A 40 12.30 9.35 -17.80
C ILE A 40 11.07 9.92 -18.49
N ASP A 41 10.62 9.26 -19.55
CA ASP A 41 9.38 9.64 -20.23
C ASP A 41 8.18 9.43 -19.31
N VAL A 42 7.53 10.51 -18.95
CA VAL A 42 6.32 10.55 -18.08
C VAL A 42 5.04 10.84 -18.88
N SER A 43 5.11 10.90 -20.21
CA SER A 43 3.96 11.25 -21.06
C SER A 43 2.79 10.27 -20.95
N ARG A 44 3.05 9.05 -20.47
CA ARG A 44 2.06 7.97 -20.31
C ARG A 44 1.83 7.60 -18.84
N LEU A 45 2.30 8.42 -17.88
CA LEU A 45 2.19 8.11 -16.46
C LEU A 45 0.73 8.12 -15.98
N ASP A 46 -0.07 9.02 -16.47
CA ASP A 46 -1.52 9.12 -16.22
C ASP A 46 -2.25 7.87 -16.70
N SER A 47 -2.00 7.47 -17.94
CA SER A 47 -2.62 6.29 -18.55
C SER A 47 -2.15 4.99 -17.87
N LEU A 48 -0.88 4.91 -17.44
CA LEU A 48 -0.36 3.80 -16.64
C LEU A 48 -1.05 3.74 -15.27
N ALA A 49 -1.24 4.89 -14.60
CA ALA A 49 -1.95 4.95 -13.33
C ALA A 49 -3.41 4.52 -13.47
N ILE A 50 -4.10 4.95 -14.53
CA ILE A 50 -5.47 4.53 -14.84
C ILE A 50 -5.53 3.02 -15.10
N ALA A 51 -4.61 2.49 -15.91
CA ALA A 51 -4.55 1.05 -16.18
C ALA A 51 -4.34 0.23 -14.90
N PHE A 52 -3.44 0.69 -14.01
CA PHE A 52 -3.19 0.08 -12.70
C PHE A 52 -4.46 0.07 -11.84
N VAL A 53 -5.17 1.20 -11.77
CA VAL A 53 -6.39 1.34 -10.96
C VAL A 53 -7.50 0.45 -11.50
N ILE A 54 -7.79 0.48 -12.79
CA ILE A 54 -8.85 -0.34 -13.42
C ILE A 54 -8.54 -1.84 -13.21
N ALA A 55 -7.33 -2.27 -13.52
CA ALA A 55 -6.92 -3.66 -13.33
C ALA A 55 -6.92 -4.06 -11.84
N GLY A 56 -6.61 -3.13 -10.94
CA GLY A 56 -6.70 -3.32 -9.51
C GLY A 56 -8.14 -3.54 -9.04
N PHE A 57 -9.09 -2.74 -9.50
CA PHE A 57 -10.51 -2.94 -9.20
C PHE A 57 -11.00 -4.31 -9.72
N ILE A 58 -10.67 -4.66 -10.96
CA ILE A 58 -11.04 -5.97 -11.54
C ILE A 58 -10.42 -7.10 -10.72
N GLY A 59 -9.14 -7.03 -10.41
CA GLY A 59 -8.44 -8.06 -9.63
C GLY A 59 -8.97 -8.21 -8.21
N SER A 60 -9.31 -7.09 -7.55
CA SER A 60 -9.91 -7.08 -6.22
C SER A 60 -11.25 -7.82 -6.19
N LYS A 61 -12.10 -7.52 -7.18
CA LYS A 61 -13.42 -8.15 -7.32
C LYS A 61 -13.30 -9.62 -7.72
N LEU A 62 -12.38 -9.93 -8.62
CA LEU A 62 -12.12 -11.31 -9.06
C LEU A 62 -11.67 -12.18 -7.89
N LEU A 63 -10.72 -11.71 -7.08
CA LEU A 63 -10.24 -12.48 -5.93
C LEU A 63 -11.34 -12.63 -4.86
N TYR A 64 -12.18 -11.63 -4.64
CA TYR A 64 -13.36 -11.75 -3.78
C TYR A 64 -14.28 -12.86 -4.29
N THR A 65 -14.61 -12.84 -5.58
CA THR A 65 -15.48 -13.84 -6.22
C THR A 65 -14.89 -15.26 -6.04
N LEU A 66 -13.59 -15.43 -6.24
CA LEU A 66 -12.93 -16.73 -6.06
C LEU A 66 -12.95 -17.21 -4.60
N THR A 67 -12.77 -16.32 -3.64
CA THR A 67 -12.74 -16.68 -2.22
C THR A 67 -14.13 -16.93 -1.62
N ARG A 68 -15.19 -16.38 -2.24
CA ARG A 68 -16.60 -16.46 -1.79
C ARG A 68 -17.49 -17.14 -2.81
N ILE A 69 -16.94 -18.05 -3.61
CA ILE A 69 -17.68 -18.65 -4.73
C ILE A 69 -18.98 -19.32 -4.31
N LYS A 70 -19.02 -19.95 -3.12
CA LYS A 70 -20.23 -20.61 -2.58
C LYS A 70 -21.32 -19.60 -2.25
N ASP A 71 -20.95 -18.46 -1.66
CA ASP A 71 -21.88 -17.39 -1.28
C ASP A 71 -22.45 -16.72 -2.54
N ILE A 72 -21.62 -16.52 -3.55
CA ILE A 72 -22.00 -15.92 -4.85
C ILE A 72 -22.88 -16.86 -5.67
N MET A 73 -22.68 -18.18 -5.57
CA MET A 73 -23.59 -19.15 -6.21
C MET A 73 -24.98 -19.14 -5.56
N ALA A 74 -25.06 -18.81 -4.27
CA ALA A 74 -26.34 -18.65 -3.56
C ALA A 74 -26.99 -17.29 -3.84
N ASP A 75 -26.20 -16.22 -3.96
CA ASP A 75 -26.66 -14.86 -4.26
C ASP A 75 -25.71 -14.15 -5.25
N PRO A 76 -25.99 -14.23 -6.57
CA PRO A 76 -25.18 -13.59 -7.60
C PRO A 76 -25.10 -12.05 -7.51
N SER A 77 -26.03 -11.39 -6.77
CA SER A 77 -26.03 -9.94 -6.60
C SER A 77 -24.79 -9.42 -5.88
N LEU A 78 -24.17 -10.25 -5.03
CA LEU A 78 -22.92 -9.95 -4.33
C LEU A 78 -21.74 -9.68 -5.29
N MET A 79 -21.77 -10.25 -6.48
CA MET A 79 -20.76 -10.01 -7.50
C MET A 79 -20.80 -8.58 -8.06
N ILE A 80 -21.99 -7.98 -8.13
CA ILE A 80 -22.23 -6.66 -8.73
C ILE A 80 -22.22 -5.56 -7.67
N SER A 81 -22.34 -5.91 -6.38
CA SER A 81 -22.34 -4.95 -5.28
C SER A 81 -21.08 -4.08 -5.31
N LEU A 82 -21.23 -2.74 -5.34
CA LEU A 82 -20.16 -1.76 -5.28
C LEU A 82 -19.80 -1.38 -3.84
N SER A 83 -20.73 -1.58 -2.89
CA SER A 83 -20.51 -1.24 -1.48
C SER A 83 -19.60 -2.23 -0.76
N ASP A 84 -19.65 -3.51 -1.15
CA ASP A 84 -18.98 -4.59 -0.44
C ASP A 84 -18.21 -5.53 -1.39
N GLY A 85 -17.39 -6.38 -0.81
CA GLY A 85 -16.76 -7.45 -1.55
C GLY A 85 -15.49 -7.06 -2.32
N TRP A 86 -14.58 -6.37 -1.64
CA TRP A 86 -13.28 -6.01 -2.17
C TRP A 86 -12.16 -6.71 -1.40
N VAL A 87 -11.23 -7.35 -2.11
CA VAL A 87 -10.05 -7.98 -1.52
C VAL A 87 -8.79 -7.24 -1.95
N VAL A 88 -8.13 -6.59 -1.00
CA VAL A 88 -6.94 -5.74 -1.24
C VAL A 88 -5.84 -6.49 -1.99
N TRP A 89 -5.56 -7.75 -1.65
CA TRP A 89 -4.55 -8.56 -2.33
C TRP A 89 -4.86 -8.77 -3.82
N GLY A 90 -6.14 -8.96 -4.15
CA GLY A 90 -6.58 -9.03 -5.54
C GLY A 90 -6.32 -7.72 -6.28
N GLY A 91 -6.54 -6.60 -5.60
CA GLY A 91 -6.26 -5.27 -6.14
C GLY A 91 -4.77 -5.04 -6.44
N ILE A 92 -3.90 -5.43 -5.51
CA ILE A 92 -2.44 -5.32 -5.69
C ILE A 92 -1.97 -6.20 -6.86
N ILE A 93 -2.36 -7.47 -6.88
CA ILE A 93 -1.96 -8.42 -7.92
C ILE A 93 -2.51 -7.97 -9.29
N GLY A 94 -3.81 -7.63 -9.35
CA GLY A 94 -4.45 -7.16 -10.58
C GLY A 94 -3.81 -5.88 -11.10
N GLY A 95 -3.55 -4.90 -10.23
CA GLY A 95 -2.87 -3.66 -10.59
C GLY A 95 -1.46 -3.89 -11.13
N LEU A 96 -0.65 -4.75 -10.49
CA LEU A 96 0.68 -5.09 -10.96
C LEU A 96 0.66 -5.79 -12.33
N ILE A 97 -0.27 -6.75 -12.52
CA ILE A 97 -0.44 -7.44 -13.81
C ILE A 97 -0.88 -6.44 -14.89
N GLY A 98 -1.88 -5.59 -14.61
CA GLY A 98 -2.36 -4.59 -15.55
C GLY A 98 -1.30 -3.56 -15.90
N GLY A 99 -0.54 -3.07 -14.91
CA GLY A 99 0.59 -2.17 -15.12
C GLY A 99 1.70 -2.83 -15.96
N TYR A 100 2.00 -4.10 -15.71
CA TYR A 100 2.97 -4.86 -16.51
C TYR A 100 2.52 -5.01 -17.96
N ILE A 101 1.27 -5.44 -18.18
CA ILE A 101 0.68 -5.57 -19.54
C ILE A 101 0.71 -4.21 -20.26
N TYR A 102 0.31 -3.13 -19.56
CA TYR A 102 0.34 -1.79 -20.12
C TYR A 102 1.77 -1.40 -20.56
N CYS A 103 2.77 -1.63 -19.72
CA CYS A 103 4.17 -1.36 -20.06
C CYS A 103 4.64 -2.16 -21.28
N CYS A 104 4.29 -3.45 -21.34
CA CYS A 104 4.61 -4.30 -22.51
C CYS A 104 3.99 -3.78 -23.79
N MET A 105 2.71 -3.41 -23.77
CA MET A 105 1.99 -2.87 -24.94
C MET A 105 2.59 -1.56 -25.47
N HIS A 106 3.11 -0.73 -24.56
CA HIS A 106 3.67 0.59 -24.90
C HIS A 106 5.21 0.61 -24.96
N LYS A 107 5.87 -0.56 -24.90
CA LYS A 107 7.34 -0.71 -24.93
C LYS A 107 8.04 0.08 -23.82
N MET A 108 7.39 0.22 -22.66
CA MET A 108 7.95 0.87 -21.48
C MET A 108 8.67 -0.17 -20.63
N ASN A 109 9.76 0.24 -19.97
CA ASN A 109 10.44 -0.64 -19.04
C ASN A 109 9.69 -0.68 -17.69
N PHE A 110 9.04 -1.80 -17.41
CA PHE A 110 8.23 -1.98 -16.19
C PHE A 110 9.03 -1.74 -14.91
N TRP A 111 10.23 -2.29 -14.81
CA TRP A 111 11.05 -2.17 -13.59
C TRP A 111 11.52 -0.73 -13.35
N GLN A 112 11.83 0.00 -14.42
CA GLN A 112 12.14 1.42 -14.35
C GLN A 112 10.93 2.23 -13.84
N GLN A 113 9.72 1.90 -14.30
CA GLN A 113 8.49 2.53 -13.83
C GLN A 113 8.22 2.20 -12.35
N VAL A 114 8.48 0.96 -11.92
CA VAL A 114 8.39 0.54 -10.52
C VAL A 114 9.33 1.40 -9.66
N ASP A 115 10.59 1.54 -10.03
CA ASP A 115 11.57 2.35 -9.28
C ASP A 115 11.20 3.84 -9.23
N LEU A 116 10.55 4.33 -10.29
CA LEU A 116 10.04 5.71 -10.34
C LEU A 116 8.85 5.91 -9.40
N ILE A 117 7.88 4.99 -9.40
CA ILE A 117 6.58 5.14 -8.73
C ILE A 117 6.66 4.78 -7.25
N ILE A 118 7.39 3.74 -6.88
CA ILE A 118 7.37 3.12 -5.55
C ILE A 118 7.63 4.10 -4.39
N PRO A 119 8.60 5.04 -4.43
CA PRO A 119 8.73 6.00 -3.34
C PRO A 119 7.46 6.81 -3.10
N SER A 120 6.75 7.17 -4.18
CA SER A 120 5.50 7.92 -4.09
C SER A 120 4.34 7.06 -3.56
N VAL A 121 4.40 5.74 -3.70
CA VAL A 121 3.46 4.81 -3.05
C VAL A 121 3.60 4.89 -1.53
N ALA A 122 4.83 4.93 -0.98
CA ALA A 122 5.05 5.12 0.45
C ALA A 122 4.46 6.46 0.94
N LEU A 123 4.59 7.53 0.14
CA LEU A 123 3.97 8.83 0.43
C LEU A 123 2.44 8.70 0.51
N ALA A 124 1.81 8.08 -0.48
CA ALA A 124 0.35 7.87 -0.51
C ALA A 124 -0.14 7.03 0.67
N GLN A 125 0.62 5.98 1.04
CA GLN A 125 0.32 5.16 2.21
C GLN A 125 0.33 5.98 3.50
N GLY A 126 1.31 6.87 3.71
CA GLY A 126 1.35 7.77 4.85
C GLY A 126 0.08 8.61 4.98
N PHE A 127 -0.40 9.21 3.89
CA PHE A 127 -1.68 9.92 3.88
C PHE A 127 -2.87 8.99 4.16
N GLY A 128 -2.90 7.80 3.59
CA GLY A 128 -3.93 6.80 3.88
C GLY A 128 -3.98 6.42 5.36
N ARG A 129 -2.83 6.36 6.06
CA ARG A 129 -2.77 6.13 7.51
C ARG A 129 -3.36 7.27 8.33
N ILE A 130 -3.20 8.51 7.88
CA ILE A 130 -3.92 9.65 8.49
C ILE A 130 -5.42 9.44 8.33
N GLY A 131 -5.89 9.04 7.16
CA GLY A 131 -7.30 8.71 6.93
C GLY A 131 -7.79 7.58 7.85
N CYS A 132 -7.02 6.49 8.00
CA CYS A 132 -7.33 5.41 8.94
C CYS A 132 -7.45 5.91 10.39
N PHE A 133 -6.63 6.87 10.79
CA PHE A 133 -6.69 7.46 12.12
C PHE A 133 -8.01 8.19 12.36
N PHE A 134 -8.48 8.99 11.41
CA PHE A 134 -9.77 9.66 11.51
C PHE A 134 -10.97 8.72 11.46
N ALA A 135 -10.88 7.65 10.68
CA ALA A 135 -11.91 6.60 10.61
C ALA A 135 -11.95 5.71 11.86
N GLY A 136 -10.86 5.70 12.67
CA GLY A 136 -10.73 4.81 13.82
C GLY A 136 -10.46 3.35 13.47
N CYS A 137 -10.07 3.00 12.24
CA CYS A 137 -9.70 1.63 11.86
C CYS A 137 -8.21 1.38 12.10
N CYS A 138 -7.80 0.11 12.18
CA CYS A 138 -6.38 -0.27 12.34
C CYS A 138 -5.71 0.26 13.61
N TYR A 139 -6.47 0.40 14.69
CA TYR A 139 -5.98 0.85 15.99
C TYR A 139 -5.09 -0.20 16.68
N GLY A 140 -4.34 0.25 17.67
CA GLY A 140 -3.46 -0.60 18.47
C GLY A 140 -4.12 -1.14 19.73
N VAL A 141 -3.31 -1.88 20.51
CA VAL A 141 -3.74 -2.42 21.81
C VAL A 141 -4.08 -1.31 22.81
N GLU A 142 -4.85 -1.66 23.83
CA GLU A 142 -5.11 -0.78 24.97
C GLU A 142 -3.78 -0.38 25.65
N THR A 143 -3.68 0.88 26.07
CA THR A 143 -2.44 1.43 26.61
C THR A 143 -2.70 2.46 27.70
N THR A 144 -1.83 2.49 28.70
CA THR A 144 -1.78 3.55 29.70
C THR A 144 -0.84 4.69 29.31
N SER A 145 -0.14 4.58 28.16
CA SER A 145 0.79 5.58 27.67
C SER A 145 0.11 6.93 27.42
N VAL A 146 0.85 8.01 27.64
CA VAL A 146 0.43 9.38 27.28
C VAL A 146 0.18 9.55 25.79
N LEU A 147 0.78 8.71 24.94
CA LEU A 147 0.56 8.69 23.49
C LEU A 147 -0.75 7.99 23.09
N GLY A 148 -1.43 7.33 24.03
CA GLY A 148 -2.71 6.68 23.76
C GLY A 148 -3.81 7.69 23.44
N VAL A 149 -4.68 7.35 22.50
CA VAL A 149 -5.80 8.17 22.01
C VAL A 149 -7.12 7.48 22.36
N VAL A 150 -8.09 8.27 22.81
CA VAL A 150 -9.47 7.80 23.04
C VAL A 150 -10.30 8.17 21.82
N TYR A 151 -10.94 7.16 21.21
CA TYR A 151 -11.80 7.36 20.07
C TYR A 151 -13.25 7.68 20.50
N PRO A 152 -13.94 8.58 19.77
CA PRO A 152 -15.33 8.92 20.07
C PRO A 152 -16.28 7.78 19.68
N GLU A 153 -17.49 7.84 20.21
CA GLU A 153 -18.61 7.00 19.75
C GLU A 153 -18.86 7.20 18.26
N GLY A 154 -19.22 6.11 17.57
CA GLY A 154 -19.43 6.12 16.11
C GLY A 154 -18.17 5.94 15.27
N SER A 155 -16.97 5.85 15.89
CA SER A 155 -15.76 5.40 15.19
C SER A 155 -15.72 3.87 15.05
N LEU A 156 -14.85 3.36 14.16
CA LEU A 156 -14.62 1.91 14.03
C LEU A 156 -13.85 1.32 15.21
N ALA A 157 -13.15 2.16 15.98
CA ALA A 157 -12.45 1.76 17.20
C ALA A 157 -13.41 1.70 18.40
N PRO A 158 -13.14 0.87 19.41
CA PRO A 158 -13.86 0.89 20.67
C PRO A 158 -13.81 2.28 21.34
N ALA A 159 -14.98 2.82 21.68
CA ALA A 159 -15.09 4.11 22.32
C ALA A 159 -14.72 4.06 23.81
N GLY A 160 -14.23 5.16 24.34
CA GLY A 160 -14.01 5.32 25.78
C GLY A 160 -12.76 4.67 26.36
N ILE A 161 -12.06 3.83 25.60
CA ILE A 161 -10.77 3.25 26.00
C ILE A 161 -9.59 3.91 25.29
N ARG A 162 -8.47 3.96 25.99
CA ARG A 162 -7.24 4.56 25.46
C ARG A 162 -6.48 3.51 24.65
N LEU A 163 -6.34 3.74 23.34
CA LEU A 163 -5.71 2.82 22.39
C LEU A 163 -4.42 3.43 21.83
N LEU A 164 -3.43 2.59 21.56
CA LEU A 164 -2.20 3.02 20.89
C LEU A 164 -2.52 3.43 19.44
N PRO A 165 -2.17 4.65 18.99
CA PRO A 165 -2.48 5.11 17.63
C PRO A 165 -1.49 4.53 16.62
N THR A 166 -1.55 3.22 16.38
CA THR A 166 -0.69 2.51 15.41
C THR A 166 -0.77 3.09 14.00
N GLN A 167 -1.90 3.74 13.67
CA GLN A 167 -2.06 4.46 12.39
C GLN A 167 -1.03 5.60 12.26
N LEU A 168 -0.84 6.40 13.31
CA LEU A 168 0.14 7.50 13.31
C LEU A 168 1.57 6.98 13.29
N ILE A 169 1.85 5.87 13.98
CA ILE A 169 3.15 5.19 13.94
C ILE A 169 3.44 4.72 12.51
N CYS A 170 2.46 4.06 11.85
CA CYS A 170 2.57 3.68 10.44
C CYS A 170 2.77 4.91 9.54
N CYS A 171 2.04 6.00 9.77
CA CYS A 171 2.16 7.23 9.00
C CYS A 171 3.59 7.80 9.03
N VAL A 172 4.17 7.91 10.23
CA VAL A 172 5.56 8.37 10.40
C VAL A 172 6.54 7.42 9.70
N PHE A 173 6.34 6.11 9.84
CA PHE A 173 7.15 5.11 9.17
C PHE A 173 7.06 5.23 7.64
N ASP A 174 5.86 5.34 7.07
CA ASP A 174 5.64 5.42 5.63
C ASP A 174 6.25 6.71 5.05
N PHE A 175 6.13 7.86 5.73
CA PHE A 175 6.79 9.10 5.33
C PHE A 175 8.32 9.01 5.47
N ALA A 176 8.82 8.43 6.55
CA ALA A 176 10.26 8.21 6.68
C ALA A 176 10.80 7.31 5.56
N LEU A 177 10.08 6.24 5.24
CA LEU A 177 10.41 5.34 4.14
C LEU A 177 10.44 6.09 2.80
N PHE A 178 9.45 6.94 2.53
CA PHE A 178 9.45 7.81 1.35
C PHE A 178 10.74 8.64 1.25
N PHE A 179 11.11 9.35 2.31
CA PHE A 179 12.31 10.19 2.30
C PHE A 179 13.60 9.37 2.16
N VAL A 180 13.69 8.22 2.82
CA VAL A 180 14.83 7.30 2.69
C VAL A 180 14.98 6.81 1.25
N LEU A 181 13.88 6.37 0.62
CA LEU A 181 13.93 5.89 -0.77
C LEU A 181 14.31 7.01 -1.74
N ILE A 182 13.77 8.23 -1.57
CA ILE A 182 14.18 9.40 -2.37
C ILE A 182 15.67 9.70 -2.20
N TYR A 183 16.18 9.64 -0.97
CA TYR A 183 17.58 9.88 -0.69
C TYR A 183 18.50 8.83 -1.35
N LEU A 184 18.13 7.54 -1.23
CA LEU A 184 18.87 6.43 -1.83
C LEU A 184 18.94 6.57 -3.35
N VAL A 185 17.81 6.85 -4.01
CA VAL A 185 17.77 7.06 -5.47
C VAL A 185 18.64 8.24 -5.92
N ARG A 186 18.73 9.30 -5.11
CA ARG A 186 19.56 10.48 -5.46
C ARG A 186 21.06 10.23 -5.31
N LYS A 187 21.47 9.47 -4.29
CA LYS A 187 22.90 9.26 -3.96
C LYS A 187 23.52 8.05 -4.64
N LYS A 188 22.73 7.02 -4.89
CA LYS A 188 23.21 5.76 -5.43
C LYS A 188 22.61 5.53 -6.82
N LYS A 189 23.45 5.34 -7.85
CA LYS A 189 22.92 4.76 -9.09
C LYS A 189 22.44 3.35 -8.80
N ASN A 190 21.21 3.04 -9.19
CA ASN A 190 20.66 1.69 -9.06
C ASN A 190 21.60 0.70 -9.75
N VAL A 191 21.92 -0.39 -9.06
CA VAL A 191 22.77 -1.44 -9.62
C VAL A 191 21.99 -2.26 -10.64
N PHE A 192 20.66 -2.36 -10.46
CA PHE A 192 19.75 -3.01 -11.38
C PHE A 192 18.36 -2.34 -11.32
N GLU A 193 17.58 -2.54 -12.36
CA GLU A 193 16.21 -2.04 -12.42
C GLU A 193 15.30 -2.82 -11.49
N GLY A 194 14.42 -2.12 -10.75
CA GLY A 194 13.57 -2.68 -9.70
C GLY A 194 14.23 -2.71 -8.30
N GLU A 195 15.48 -2.21 -8.17
CA GLU A 195 16.20 -2.19 -6.88
C GLU A 195 15.43 -1.40 -5.81
N VAL A 196 14.88 -0.25 -6.18
CA VAL A 196 14.12 0.61 -5.24
C VAL A 196 12.83 -0.08 -4.79
N GLY A 197 12.17 -0.78 -5.72
CA GLY A 197 10.99 -1.60 -5.39
C GLY A 197 11.31 -2.69 -4.37
N ILE A 198 12.44 -3.37 -4.51
CA ILE A 198 12.86 -4.41 -3.55
C ILE A 198 13.23 -3.82 -2.20
N TRP A 199 13.93 -2.68 -2.15
CA TRP A 199 14.21 -1.96 -0.90
C TRP A 199 12.94 -1.54 -0.17
N TYR A 200 11.96 -1.01 -0.91
CA TYR A 200 10.66 -0.67 -0.36
C TYR A 200 9.96 -1.89 0.26
N LEU A 201 9.87 -3.01 -0.48
CA LEU A 201 9.21 -4.22 0.00
C LEU A 201 9.92 -4.81 1.23
N ALA A 202 11.25 -4.81 1.27
CA ALA A 202 12.02 -5.27 2.41
C ALA A 202 11.76 -4.41 3.66
N ALA A 203 11.86 -3.09 3.54
CA ALA A 203 11.64 -2.16 4.63
C ALA A 203 10.18 -2.17 5.11
N TYR A 204 9.22 -2.20 4.18
CA TYR A 204 7.80 -2.28 4.50
C TYR A 204 7.44 -3.59 5.20
N SER A 205 7.97 -4.72 4.74
CA SER A 205 7.79 -6.02 5.39
C SER A 205 8.29 -6.01 6.82
N PHE A 206 9.48 -5.44 7.05
CA PHE A 206 10.01 -5.30 8.40
C PHE A 206 9.12 -4.42 9.29
N GLY A 207 8.77 -3.22 8.82
CA GLY A 207 7.89 -2.31 9.57
C GLY A 207 6.52 -2.93 9.86
N ARG A 208 5.95 -3.64 8.87
CA ARG A 208 4.67 -4.32 9.01
C ARG A 208 4.72 -5.46 10.03
N PHE A 209 5.80 -6.24 10.02
CA PHE A 209 6.03 -7.30 11.00
C PHE A 209 6.07 -6.75 12.43
N VAL A 210 6.82 -5.66 12.65
CA VAL A 210 6.97 -5.03 13.98
C VAL A 210 5.66 -4.40 14.45
N ILE A 211 4.99 -3.64 13.60
CA ILE A 211 3.74 -2.95 13.96
C ILE A 211 2.62 -3.92 14.32
N GLU A 212 2.59 -5.10 13.71
CA GLU A 212 1.55 -6.10 13.98
C GLU A 212 1.51 -6.55 15.45
N PHE A 213 2.62 -6.52 16.19
CA PHE A 213 2.64 -6.82 17.62
C PHE A 213 1.87 -5.80 18.47
N PHE A 214 1.69 -4.59 17.97
CA PHE A 214 1.02 -3.50 18.66
C PHE A 214 -0.42 -3.30 18.20
N ARG A 215 -0.93 -4.14 17.30
CA ARG A 215 -2.29 -4.01 16.78
C ARG A 215 -3.31 -4.63 17.72
N GLY A 216 -4.43 -3.90 17.91
CA GLY A 216 -5.56 -4.31 18.76
C GLY A 216 -6.74 -4.92 17.99
N ASP A 217 -6.80 -4.78 16.67
CA ASP A 217 -7.88 -5.27 15.79
C ASP A 217 -7.66 -6.73 15.33
N LEU A 218 -7.61 -7.66 16.26
CA LEU A 218 -7.12 -9.04 16.11
C LEU A 218 -8.00 -10.03 15.33
N ILE A 219 -8.98 -9.60 14.56
CA ILE A 219 -9.89 -10.51 13.81
C ILE A 219 -9.25 -11.16 12.56
N ARG A 220 -7.92 -11.23 12.46
CA ARG A 220 -7.24 -11.52 11.18
C ARG A 220 -6.69 -12.92 11.00
N GLY A 221 -7.00 -13.84 11.88
CA GLY A 221 -6.45 -15.20 11.82
C GLY A 221 -4.93 -15.24 12.03
N GLY A 222 -4.41 -16.38 12.36
CA GLY A 222 -2.98 -16.61 12.56
C GLY A 222 -2.66 -18.09 12.68
N ILE A 223 -1.39 -18.42 12.58
CA ILE A 223 -0.86 -19.77 12.76
C ILE A 223 0.26 -19.69 13.80
N ASN A 224 0.21 -20.51 14.83
CA ASN A 224 1.25 -20.61 15.86
C ASN A 224 1.60 -19.27 16.53
N GLY A 225 0.60 -18.43 16.83
CA GLY A 225 0.81 -17.15 17.53
C GLY A 225 1.29 -15.99 16.64
N LEU A 226 1.54 -16.23 15.35
CA LEU A 226 1.83 -15.18 14.36
C LEU A 226 0.60 -14.89 13.52
N SER A 227 0.34 -13.59 13.27
CA SER A 227 -0.73 -13.19 12.36
C SER A 227 -0.37 -13.54 10.91
N THR A 228 -1.40 -13.69 10.07
CA THR A 228 -1.21 -13.88 8.62
C THR A 228 -0.33 -12.79 8.01
N SER A 229 -0.49 -11.53 8.47
CA SER A 229 0.34 -10.40 8.04
C SER A 229 1.81 -10.58 8.41
N GLN A 230 2.11 -11.11 9.60
CA GLN A 230 3.48 -11.37 10.03
C GLN A 230 4.14 -12.49 9.20
N ILE A 231 3.41 -13.56 8.93
CA ILE A 231 3.92 -14.67 8.10
C ILE A 231 4.25 -14.16 6.69
N ILE A 232 3.34 -13.42 6.06
CA ILE A 232 3.58 -12.82 4.74
C ILE A 232 4.79 -11.88 4.78
N SER A 233 4.90 -11.05 5.83
CA SER A 233 6.02 -10.12 5.99
C SER A 233 7.37 -10.83 6.12
N LEU A 234 7.43 -11.94 6.86
CA LEU A 234 8.66 -12.74 6.98
C LEU A 234 9.07 -13.35 5.64
N ILE A 235 8.12 -13.96 4.92
CA ILE A 235 8.40 -14.57 3.61
C ILE A 235 8.86 -13.49 2.62
N MET A 236 8.12 -12.39 2.51
CA MET A 236 8.46 -11.30 1.59
C MET A 236 9.81 -10.65 1.96
N GLY A 237 10.07 -10.42 3.24
CA GLY A 237 11.35 -9.89 3.71
C GLY A 237 12.53 -10.80 3.34
N ALA A 238 12.41 -12.10 3.57
CA ALA A 238 13.43 -13.09 3.21
C ALA A 238 13.69 -13.14 1.70
N VAL A 239 12.63 -13.14 0.88
CA VAL A 239 12.72 -13.09 -0.58
C VAL A 239 13.43 -11.82 -1.04
N CYS A 240 13.04 -10.65 -0.50
CA CYS A 240 13.65 -9.38 -0.87
C CYS A 240 15.14 -9.31 -0.51
N ILE A 241 15.52 -9.78 0.69
CA ILE A 241 16.94 -9.85 1.09
C ILE A 241 17.72 -10.78 0.15
N GLY A 242 17.15 -11.95 -0.17
CA GLY A 242 17.74 -12.88 -1.15
C GLY A 242 17.97 -12.21 -2.51
N LEU A 243 16.98 -11.48 -3.02
CA LEU A 243 17.08 -10.76 -4.30
C LEU A 243 18.13 -9.63 -4.26
N LEU A 244 18.21 -8.86 -3.18
CA LEU A 244 19.22 -7.80 -3.00
C LEU A 244 20.65 -8.35 -2.97
N VAL A 245 20.86 -9.59 -2.55
CA VAL A 245 22.15 -10.25 -2.57
C VAL A 245 22.45 -10.91 -3.91
N TYR A 246 21.46 -11.54 -4.54
CA TYR A 246 21.62 -12.34 -5.76
C TYR A 246 21.75 -11.48 -7.02
N LEU A 247 20.86 -10.50 -7.22
CA LEU A 247 20.76 -9.73 -8.47
C LEU A 247 22.02 -8.92 -8.77
N PRO A 248 22.68 -8.22 -7.81
CA PRO A 248 23.93 -7.52 -8.08
C PRO A 248 25.07 -8.45 -8.52
N LYS A 249 25.14 -9.66 -7.93
CA LYS A 249 26.16 -10.66 -8.30
C LYS A 249 25.95 -11.17 -9.72
N ARG A 250 24.69 -11.39 -10.12
CA ARG A 250 24.33 -11.80 -11.48
C ARG A 250 24.69 -10.74 -12.51
N GLN A 251 24.39 -9.47 -12.25
CA GLN A 251 24.72 -8.37 -13.16
C GLN A 251 26.22 -8.20 -13.36
N LYS A 252 27.01 -8.23 -12.28
CA LYS A 252 28.48 -8.20 -12.38
C LYS A 252 29.05 -9.33 -13.25
N LYS A 253 28.46 -10.54 -13.15
CA LYS A 253 28.84 -11.67 -14.01
C LYS A 253 28.53 -11.46 -15.50
N LEU A 254 27.44 -10.75 -15.81
CA LEU A 254 27.05 -10.45 -17.19
C LEU A 254 27.88 -9.33 -17.81
N GLN A 255 28.36 -8.37 -17.02
CA GLN A 255 29.23 -7.30 -17.47
C GLN A 255 30.69 -7.74 -17.67
N ASN A 256 31.11 -8.85 -17.06
CA ASN A 256 32.46 -9.42 -17.17
C ASN A 256 32.55 -10.54 -18.23
N LYS A 257 31.51 -10.78 -19.00
CA LYS A 257 31.46 -11.64 -20.19
C LYS A 257 31.37 -10.80 -21.47
#